data_2127ef297445de68eef0965612502129
#
_entry.id   2127ef297445de68eef0965612502129
#
_cell.length_a   1.000
_cell.length_b   1.000
_cell.length_c   1.000
_cell.angle_alpha   90.00
_cell.angle_beta   90.00
_cell.angle_gamma   90.00
#
_symmetry.space_group_name_H-M   'P 1'
#
loop_
_entity.id
_entity.type
_entity.pdbx_description
1 polymer ?
#
loop_
_entity_poly.entity_id
_entity_poly.type
_entity_poly.pdbx_seq_one_letter_code
_entity_poly.pdbx_strand_id
1 'polypeptide(L)'
;HRAVTASDYEAIVPSVYPNIESISAFGGEELTPPRYGQVYIAAKPKNGSFLSDFTKKQILSSLKNYSVAGILPTMIDLKFLYVEIDSYVYYNANFVGDPENMKTDVINSLTSFASGPELNKFGGRFKYSKVLSLIDNVSTTITSNITTVRMRKDLFAKINQFTQYEICYENEFHIGADSYNIKSTGFTVSGISDTVYFSDKRIEGTDKGNIFLFSLQADNTAKVLSNTFGTVDYKKGEVLINTANITSTVKPNNIVEVQAIPESNDVLGRKELYLQFSVANSNFFMREDSIASGANTSGTRFNIQSSYSNGTKVRGDIITSTSSGTLVGYVNGQPYYGAFHFHPNTGKKMVGAVHVSTPHDVIYDTLEQSLGGTFSSKWRR
;
A
#
# COMPACT_ATOMS: atom_id res chain seq x y z
N HIS A 1 -45.84 -4.70 -9.04
CA HIS A 1 -45.06 -3.99 -8.02
C HIS A 1 -44.59 -2.68 -8.61
N ARG A 2 -44.61 -1.59 -7.84
CA ARG A 2 -44.04 -0.29 -8.21
C ARG A 2 -42.80 -0.03 -7.35
N ALA A 3 -41.77 0.55 -7.96
CA ALA A 3 -40.55 0.93 -7.27
C ALA A 3 -40.76 2.28 -6.55
N VAL A 4 -40.67 2.29 -5.24
CA VAL A 4 -40.82 3.48 -4.39
C VAL A 4 -39.50 3.81 -3.68
N THR A 5 -38.79 2.78 -3.24
CA THR A 5 -37.54 2.91 -2.49
C THR A 5 -36.33 2.52 -3.34
N ALA A 6 -35.12 2.90 -2.94
CA ALA A 6 -33.90 2.48 -3.58
C ALA A 6 -33.79 0.95 -3.65
N SER A 7 -34.17 0.24 -2.57
CA SER A 7 -34.16 -1.22 -2.52
C SER A 7 -35.13 -1.89 -3.51
N ASP A 8 -36.25 -1.22 -3.86
CA ASP A 8 -37.13 -1.75 -4.88
C ASP A 8 -36.46 -1.76 -6.25
N TYR A 9 -35.66 -0.75 -6.57
CA TYR A 9 -34.88 -0.69 -7.80
C TYR A 9 -33.80 -1.78 -7.82
N GLU A 10 -33.14 -2.03 -6.69
CA GLU A 10 -32.16 -3.14 -6.57
C GLU A 10 -32.81 -4.50 -6.85
N ALA A 11 -34.06 -4.70 -6.44
CA ALA A 11 -34.78 -5.95 -6.69
C ALA A 11 -35.32 -6.03 -8.13
N ILE A 12 -35.80 -4.94 -8.72
CA ILE A 12 -36.44 -4.92 -10.03
C ILE A 12 -35.44 -4.95 -11.19
N VAL A 13 -34.33 -4.23 -11.10
CA VAL A 13 -33.37 -4.12 -12.20
C VAL A 13 -32.81 -5.46 -12.65
N PRO A 14 -32.44 -6.42 -11.77
CA PRO A 14 -32.02 -7.76 -12.20
C PRO A 14 -33.11 -8.55 -12.90
N SER A 15 -34.38 -8.31 -12.60
CA SER A 15 -35.50 -8.95 -13.30
C SER A 15 -35.71 -8.41 -14.70
N VAL A 16 -35.42 -7.12 -14.91
CA VAL A 16 -35.48 -6.43 -16.21
C VAL A 16 -34.26 -6.75 -17.07
N TYR A 17 -33.11 -6.87 -16.45
CA TYR A 17 -31.83 -7.14 -17.10
C TYR A 17 -31.02 -8.19 -16.31
N PRO A 18 -31.17 -9.49 -16.60
CA PRO A 18 -30.58 -10.58 -15.80
C PRO A 18 -29.05 -10.68 -15.83
N ASN A 19 -28.41 -9.97 -16.79
CA ASN A 19 -26.94 -9.97 -16.93
C ASN A 19 -26.24 -9.00 -15.96
N ILE A 20 -26.78 -8.85 -14.74
CA ILE A 20 -26.19 -8.05 -13.67
C ILE A 20 -25.56 -8.98 -12.62
N GLU A 21 -24.33 -8.69 -12.25
CA GLU A 21 -23.59 -9.37 -11.18
C GLU A 21 -23.88 -8.74 -9.83
N SER A 22 -23.83 -7.41 -9.75
CA SER A 22 -24.08 -6.64 -8.53
C SER A 22 -24.75 -5.32 -8.87
N ILE A 23 -25.60 -4.85 -7.99
CA ILE A 23 -26.32 -3.60 -8.12
C ILE A 23 -26.31 -2.86 -6.80
N SER A 24 -26.32 -1.54 -6.87
CA SER A 24 -26.57 -0.66 -5.75
C SER A 24 -27.45 0.49 -6.19
N ALA A 25 -28.43 0.84 -5.39
CA ALA A 25 -29.25 2.01 -5.60
C ALA A 25 -29.29 2.87 -4.33
N PHE A 26 -29.30 4.20 -4.51
CA PHE A 26 -29.40 5.16 -3.41
C PHE A 26 -30.21 6.37 -3.84
N GLY A 27 -30.83 7.03 -2.86
CA GLY A 27 -31.62 8.22 -3.12
C GLY A 27 -30.77 9.46 -3.35
N GLY A 28 -31.27 10.38 -4.14
CA GLY A 28 -30.57 11.64 -4.38
C GLY A 28 -30.49 12.55 -3.14
N GLU A 29 -31.23 12.28 -2.11
CA GLU A 29 -31.15 12.94 -0.80
C GLU A 29 -29.83 12.63 -0.06
N GLU A 30 -29.19 11.52 -0.40
CA GLU A 30 -27.88 11.14 0.16
C GLU A 30 -26.71 11.93 -0.45
N LEU A 31 -26.94 12.67 -1.54
CA LEU A 31 -25.90 13.47 -2.20
C LEU A 31 -25.68 14.84 -1.54
N THR A 32 -24.51 15.40 -1.77
CA THR A 32 -24.20 16.78 -1.35
C THR A 32 -23.86 17.63 -2.60
N PRO A 33 -24.72 18.60 -3.01
CA PRO A 33 -26.04 18.95 -2.44
C PRO A 33 -27.11 17.88 -2.74
N PRO A 34 -28.16 17.75 -1.86
CA PRO A 34 -29.22 16.78 -2.06
C PRO A 34 -30.03 17.02 -3.34
N ARG A 35 -30.41 15.93 -4.01
CA ARG A 35 -31.29 15.95 -5.22
C ARG A 35 -32.54 15.10 -4.98
N TYR A 36 -33.55 15.73 -4.47
CA TYR A 36 -34.81 15.06 -4.18
C TYR A 36 -35.55 14.56 -5.43
N GLY A 37 -36.26 13.45 -5.31
CA GLY A 37 -37.01 12.85 -6.40
C GLY A 37 -36.16 12.10 -7.42
N GLN A 38 -34.88 11.87 -7.13
CA GLN A 38 -33.98 11.08 -7.96
C GLN A 38 -33.51 9.83 -7.21
N VAL A 39 -33.39 8.74 -7.96
CA VAL A 39 -32.75 7.50 -7.48
C VAL A 39 -31.60 7.17 -8.42
N TYR A 40 -30.41 7.05 -7.88
CA TYR A 40 -29.20 6.70 -8.60
C TYR A 40 -28.96 5.20 -8.53
N ILE A 41 -28.67 4.59 -9.68
CA ILE A 41 -28.50 3.15 -9.82
C ILE A 41 -27.12 2.90 -10.44
N ALA A 42 -26.27 2.20 -9.73
CA ALA A 42 -25.00 1.68 -10.21
C ALA A 42 -25.13 0.16 -10.41
N ALA A 43 -24.78 -0.37 -11.56
CA ALA A 43 -24.90 -1.80 -11.84
C ALA A 43 -23.64 -2.35 -12.54
N LYS A 44 -23.10 -3.45 -12.00
CA LYS A 44 -21.99 -4.20 -12.56
C LYS A 44 -22.54 -5.34 -13.43
N PRO A 45 -22.23 -5.40 -14.73
CA PRO A 45 -22.60 -6.54 -15.56
C PRO A 45 -21.76 -7.78 -15.24
N LYS A 46 -22.32 -8.96 -15.46
CA LYS A 46 -21.58 -10.25 -15.34
C LYS A 46 -20.40 -10.32 -16.32
N ASN A 47 -20.60 -9.78 -17.50
CA ASN A 47 -19.60 -9.76 -18.55
C ASN A 47 -19.17 -8.31 -18.80
N GLY A 48 -17.87 -8.02 -18.59
CA GLY A 48 -17.31 -6.68 -18.76
C GLY A 48 -17.33 -5.82 -17.49
N SER A 49 -16.74 -4.63 -17.61
CA SER A 49 -16.58 -3.70 -16.49
C SER A 49 -17.69 -2.64 -16.43
N PHE A 50 -18.29 -2.31 -17.57
CA PHE A 50 -19.27 -1.22 -17.68
C PHE A 50 -20.45 -1.62 -18.56
N LEU A 51 -21.61 -1.02 -18.27
CA LEU A 51 -22.77 -1.07 -19.15
C LEU A 51 -22.63 -0.03 -20.24
N SER A 52 -22.98 -0.39 -21.49
CA SER A 52 -23.04 0.59 -22.57
C SER A 52 -24.16 1.61 -22.34
N ASP A 53 -24.05 2.81 -22.88
CA ASP A 53 -25.10 3.83 -22.78
C ASP A 53 -26.42 3.37 -23.40
N PHE A 54 -26.35 2.54 -24.45
CA PHE A 54 -27.54 1.92 -25.03
C PHE A 54 -28.23 0.99 -24.03
N THR A 55 -27.46 0.12 -23.36
CA THR A 55 -28.00 -0.81 -22.36
C THR A 55 -28.58 -0.04 -21.17
N LYS A 56 -27.92 1.02 -20.69
CA LYS A 56 -28.45 1.88 -19.64
C LYS A 56 -29.79 2.49 -20.03
N LYS A 57 -29.90 3.04 -21.23
CA LYS A 57 -31.17 3.60 -21.76
C LYS A 57 -32.26 2.55 -21.87
N GLN A 58 -31.93 1.33 -22.29
CA GLN A 58 -32.86 0.21 -22.37
C GLN A 58 -33.40 -0.18 -20.98
N ILE A 59 -32.51 -0.32 -20.00
CA ILE A 59 -32.91 -0.61 -18.60
C ILE A 59 -33.81 0.51 -18.08
N LEU A 60 -33.42 1.78 -18.23
CA LEU A 60 -34.23 2.92 -17.81
C LEU A 60 -35.61 2.97 -18.48
N SER A 61 -35.69 2.63 -19.76
CA SER A 61 -36.96 2.57 -20.47
C SER A 61 -37.88 1.50 -19.90
N SER A 62 -37.33 0.33 -19.57
CA SER A 62 -38.11 -0.77 -18.93
C SER A 62 -38.52 -0.42 -17.51
N LEU A 63 -37.69 0.31 -16.76
CA LEU A 63 -38.00 0.77 -15.40
C LEU A 63 -39.15 1.77 -15.35
N LYS A 64 -39.47 2.46 -16.43
CA LYS A 64 -40.63 3.38 -16.48
C LYS A 64 -41.95 2.69 -16.13
N ASN A 65 -42.09 1.40 -16.44
CA ASN A 65 -43.28 0.61 -16.14
C ASN A 65 -43.47 0.35 -14.62
N TYR A 66 -42.39 0.51 -13.86
CA TYR A 66 -42.37 0.25 -12.42
C TYR A 66 -42.24 1.53 -11.60
N SER A 67 -41.80 2.65 -12.20
CA SER A 67 -41.57 3.91 -11.50
C SER A 67 -42.86 4.57 -11.07
N VAL A 68 -42.80 5.27 -9.93
CA VAL A 68 -43.88 6.13 -9.44
C VAL A 68 -43.66 7.55 -9.98
N ALA A 69 -44.76 8.26 -10.25
CA ALA A 69 -44.69 9.66 -10.66
C ALA A 69 -43.93 10.50 -9.60
N GLY A 70 -42.97 11.28 -10.04
CA GLY A 70 -42.12 12.10 -9.16
C GLY A 70 -40.80 11.46 -8.74
N ILE A 71 -40.55 10.18 -9.07
CA ILE A 71 -39.26 9.52 -8.85
C ILE A 71 -38.59 9.23 -10.20
N LEU A 72 -37.41 9.82 -10.40
CA LEU A 72 -36.60 9.68 -11.63
C LEU A 72 -35.43 8.76 -11.40
N PRO A 73 -35.41 7.51 -11.91
CA PRO A 73 -34.24 6.66 -11.87
C PRO A 73 -33.20 7.15 -12.86
N THR A 74 -31.95 7.19 -12.42
CA THR A 74 -30.78 7.58 -13.21
C THR A 74 -29.69 6.52 -13.06
N MET A 75 -29.19 6.00 -14.17
CA MET A 75 -28.04 5.08 -14.12
C MET A 75 -26.74 5.86 -14.14
N ILE A 76 -25.85 5.54 -13.21
CA ILE A 76 -24.51 6.13 -13.10
C ILE A 76 -23.44 5.11 -13.45
N ASP A 77 -22.27 5.62 -13.80
CA ASP A 77 -21.10 4.79 -14.04
C ASP A 77 -20.55 4.20 -12.75
N LEU A 78 -19.98 3.01 -12.88
CA LEU A 78 -19.32 2.32 -11.78
C LEU A 78 -18.07 3.08 -11.34
N LYS A 79 -17.95 3.24 -10.03
CA LYS A 79 -16.73 3.66 -9.39
C LYS A 79 -16.09 2.44 -8.71
N PHE A 80 -14.96 2.01 -9.20
CA PHE A 80 -14.23 0.89 -8.63
C PHE A 80 -13.33 1.35 -7.47
N LEU A 81 -13.28 0.54 -6.42
CA LEU A 81 -12.25 0.56 -5.41
C LEU A 81 -11.52 -0.78 -5.47
N TYR A 82 -10.32 -0.76 -6.03
CA TYR A 82 -9.48 -1.94 -6.09
C TYR A 82 -8.73 -2.12 -4.79
N VAL A 83 -8.70 -3.35 -4.28
CA VAL A 83 -7.84 -3.76 -3.19
C VAL A 83 -6.76 -4.67 -3.77
N GLU A 84 -5.53 -4.38 -3.46
CA GLU A 84 -4.35 -5.12 -3.88
C GLU A 84 -3.51 -5.45 -2.65
N ILE A 85 -2.77 -6.54 -2.68
CA ILE A 85 -1.89 -6.92 -1.57
C ILE A 85 -0.48 -7.21 -2.06
N ASP A 86 0.49 -6.90 -1.20
CA ASP A 86 1.86 -7.40 -1.29
C ASP A 86 2.07 -8.37 -0.14
N SER A 87 2.27 -9.63 -0.46
CA SER A 87 2.40 -10.70 0.54
C SER A 87 3.75 -11.39 0.43
N TYR A 88 4.50 -11.40 1.52
CA TYR A 88 5.68 -12.23 1.71
C TYR A 88 5.24 -13.49 2.44
N VAL A 89 5.23 -14.62 1.73
CA VAL A 89 4.81 -15.93 2.24
C VAL A 89 6.04 -16.73 2.62
N TYR A 90 6.18 -17.03 3.91
CA TYR A 90 7.30 -17.80 4.44
C TYR A 90 6.94 -19.28 4.50
N TYR A 91 7.86 -20.14 4.05
CA TYR A 91 7.66 -21.58 3.98
C TYR A 91 8.86 -22.38 4.48
N ASN A 92 8.61 -23.58 4.96
CA ASN A 92 9.66 -24.52 5.35
C ASN A 92 10.18 -25.26 4.12
N ALA A 93 11.40 -24.94 3.68
CA ALA A 93 12.01 -25.47 2.48
C ALA A 93 12.26 -27.01 2.52
N ASN A 94 12.31 -27.60 3.72
CA ASN A 94 12.53 -29.04 3.85
C ASN A 94 11.33 -29.89 3.32
N PHE A 95 10.15 -29.26 3.23
CA PHE A 95 8.91 -29.96 2.85
C PHE A 95 8.31 -29.44 1.52
N VAL A 96 8.96 -28.46 0.89
CA VAL A 96 8.49 -27.83 -0.34
C VAL A 96 9.43 -28.17 -1.49
N GLY A 97 8.91 -28.86 -2.49
CA GLY A 97 9.68 -29.20 -3.68
C GLY A 97 9.81 -28.03 -4.66
N ASP A 98 8.73 -27.26 -4.85
CA ASP A 98 8.68 -26.12 -5.77
C ASP A 98 7.86 -24.96 -5.18
N PRO A 99 8.51 -23.86 -4.82
CA PRO A 99 7.83 -22.67 -4.28
C PRO A 99 6.88 -21.99 -5.28
N GLU A 100 7.13 -22.08 -6.59
CA GLU A 100 6.27 -21.46 -7.60
C GLU A 100 4.92 -22.17 -7.74
N ASN A 101 4.88 -23.48 -7.53
CA ASN A 101 3.61 -24.21 -7.45
C ASN A 101 2.79 -23.75 -6.24
N MET A 102 3.42 -23.62 -5.08
CA MET A 102 2.76 -23.09 -3.87
C MET A 102 2.24 -21.66 -4.08
N LYS A 103 3.00 -20.80 -4.73
CA LYS A 103 2.56 -19.45 -5.11
C LYS A 103 1.30 -19.51 -6.01
N THR A 104 1.30 -20.42 -6.97
CA THR A 104 0.14 -20.63 -7.85
C THR A 104 -1.09 -21.04 -7.04
N ASP A 105 -0.92 -21.94 -6.07
CA ASP A 105 -2.00 -22.38 -5.20
C ASP A 105 -2.53 -21.25 -4.32
N VAL A 106 -1.66 -20.38 -3.80
CA VAL A 106 -2.05 -19.16 -3.07
C VAL A 106 -2.89 -18.26 -3.97
N ILE A 107 -2.43 -17.99 -5.20
CA ILE A 107 -3.15 -17.15 -6.18
C ILE A 107 -4.51 -17.76 -6.50
N ASN A 108 -4.60 -19.06 -6.72
CA ASN A 108 -5.85 -19.77 -7.02
C ASN A 108 -6.84 -19.70 -5.84
N SER A 109 -6.37 -19.91 -4.62
CA SER A 109 -7.17 -19.80 -3.40
C SER A 109 -7.77 -18.40 -3.25
N LEU A 110 -6.94 -17.37 -3.41
CA LEU A 110 -7.39 -15.98 -3.32
C LEU A 110 -8.30 -15.57 -4.49
N THR A 111 -8.07 -16.08 -5.69
CA THR A 111 -8.92 -15.83 -6.85
C THR A 111 -10.30 -16.45 -6.66
N SER A 112 -10.36 -17.65 -6.12
CA SER A 112 -11.62 -18.30 -5.76
C SER A 112 -12.37 -17.52 -4.69
N PHE A 113 -11.68 -17.02 -3.69
CA PHE A 113 -12.26 -16.16 -2.67
C PHE A 113 -12.76 -14.83 -3.24
N ALA A 114 -11.99 -14.18 -4.10
CA ALA A 114 -12.36 -12.93 -4.76
C ALA A 114 -13.61 -13.08 -5.63
N SER A 115 -13.76 -14.23 -6.29
CA SER A 115 -14.93 -14.55 -7.12
C SER A 115 -16.17 -14.93 -6.30
N GLY A 116 -16.03 -15.07 -4.98
CA GLY A 116 -17.13 -15.42 -4.09
C GLY A 116 -18.12 -14.24 -3.88
N PRO A 117 -19.33 -14.54 -3.38
CA PRO A 117 -20.42 -13.54 -3.27
C PRO A 117 -20.20 -12.50 -2.17
N GLU A 118 -19.20 -12.69 -1.32
CA GLU A 118 -18.97 -11.82 -0.16
C GLU A 118 -18.13 -10.59 -0.45
N LEU A 119 -17.24 -10.64 -1.44
CA LEU A 119 -16.17 -9.67 -1.59
C LEU A 119 -16.37 -8.73 -2.80
N ASN A 120 -16.36 -9.24 -4.02
CA ASN A 120 -16.43 -8.41 -5.23
C ASN A 120 -17.87 -7.94 -5.49
N LYS A 121 -18.30 -6.91 -4.77
CA LYS A 121 -19.66 -6.33 -4.88
C LYS A 121 -19.72 -4.92 -4.31
N PHE A 122 -20.86 -4.27 -4.53
CA PHE A 122 -21.22 -3.08 -3.76
C PHE A 122 -21.43 -3.46 -2.28
N GLY A 123 -20.96 -2.62 -1.37
CA GLY A 123 -21.00 -2.92 0.06
C GLY A 123 -20.14 -4.14 0.47
N GLY A 124 -19.23 -4.58 -0.41
CA GLY A 124 -18.28 -5.64 -0.09
C GLY A 124 -17.32 -5.21 1.02
N ARG A 125 -16.82 -6.18 1.76
CA ARG A 125 -15.83 -5.93 2.81
C ARG A 125 -14.64 -6.84 2.62
N PHE A 126 -13.48 -6.25 2.36
CA PHE A 126 -12.21 -6.95 2.40
C PHE A 126 -11.80 -7.12 3.87
N LYS A 127 -11.78 -8.35 4.35
CA LYS A 127 -11.39 -8.72 5.70
C LYS A 127 -9.96 -9.25 5.69
N TYR A 128 -9.05 -8.47 6.22
CA TYR A 128 -7.62 -8.77 6.24
C TYR A 128 -7.30 -10.12 6.89
N SER A 129 -7.84 -10.37 8.07
CA SER A 129 -7.60 -11.63 8.80
C SER A 129 -8.05 -12.87 8.02
N LYS A 130 -9.14 -12.75 7.24
CA LYS A 130 -9.60 -13.86 6.41
C LYS A 130 -8.64 -14.16 5.26
N VAL A 131 -8.09 -13.13 4.64
CA VAL A 131 -7.09 -13.26 3.56
C VAL A 131 -5.81 -13.88 4.09
N LEU A 132 -5.30 -13.45 5.25
CA LEU A 132 -4.14 -14.09 5.89
C LEU A 132 -4.38 -15.57 6.16
N SER A 133 -5.53 -15.90 6.75
CA SER A 133 -5.91 -17.27 7.02
C SER A 133 -6.03 -18.12 5.74
N LEU A 134 -6.52 -17.55 4.64
CA LEU A 134 -6.58 -18.25 3.36
C LEU A 134 -5.19 -18.55 2.81
N ILE A 135 -4.24 -17.63 2.94
CA ILE A 135 -2.84 -17.84 2.53
C ILE A 135 -2.20 -18.94 3.39
N ASP A 136 -2.32 -18.84 4.70
CA ASP A 136 -1.71 -19.80 5.63
C ASP A 136 -2.27 -21.23 5.47
N ASN A 137 -3.56 -21.34 5.14
CA ASN A 137 -4.23 -22.63 4.99
C ASN A 137 -4.02 -23.29 3.61
N VAL A 138 -3.30 -22.67 2.67
CA VAL A 138 -3.00 -23.31 1.37
C VAL A 138 -2.13 -24.54 1.55
N SER A 139 -1.16 -24.48 2.46
CA SER A 139 -0.29 -25.61 2.77
C SER A 139 0.16 -25.56 4.23
N THR A 140 0.26 -26.73 4.85
CA THR A 140 0.83 -26.87 6.19
C THR A 140 2.31 -26.53 6.27
N THR A 141 2.97 -26.39 5.12
CA THR A 141 4.39 -25.98 5.03
C THR A 141 4.59 -24.47 5.06
N ILE A 142 3.52 -23.69 4.90
CA ILE A 142 3.55 -22.23 5.12
C ILE A 142 3.63 -21.99 6.63
N THR A 143 4.65 -21.25 7.03
CA THR A 143 4.90 -20.97 8.46
C THR A 143 4.30 -19.63 8.90
N SER A 144 4.29 -18.66 7.99
CA SER A 144 3.70 -17.34 8.24
C SER A 144 3.56 -16.55 6.93
N ASN A 145 2.80 -15.46 6.98
CA ASN A 145 2.81 -14.45 5.93
C ASN A 145 2.87 -13.03 6.50
N ILE A 146 3.52 -12.12 5.77
CA ILE A 146 3.53 -10.69 6.04
C ILE A 146 2.89 -10.01 4.85
N THR A 147 1.70 -9.47 5.04
CA THR A 147 0.88 -8.95 3.96
C THR A 147 0.57 -7.47 4.20
N THR A 148 0.79 -6.66 3.19
CA THR A 148 0.41 -5.23 3.18
C THR A 148 -0.76 -5.03 2.23
N VAL A 149 -1.76 -4.28 2.67
CA VAL A 149 -2.94 -3.96 1.87
C VAL A 149 -2.76 -2.58 1.22
N ARG A 150 -3.13 -2.47 -0.04
CA ARG A 150 -3.19 -1.21 -0.78
C ARG A 150 -4.57 -1.05 -1.41
N MET A 151 -5.06 0.17 -1.37
CA MET A 151 -6.22 0.59 -2.15
C MET A 151 -5.75 1.27 -3.42
N ARG A 152 -6.40 1.01 -4.54
CA ARG A 152 -6.15 1.68 -5.81
C ARG A 152 -7.43 2.22 -6.42
N LYS A 153 -7.34 3.42 -6.97
CA LYS A 153 -8.35 4.00 -7.85
C LYS A 153 -7.76 4.43 -9.17
N ASP A 154 -8.57 4.31 -10.20
CA ASP A 154 -8.21 4.71 -11.55
C ASP A 154 -8.83 6.09 -11.82
N LEU A 155 -7.95 7.09 -11.97
CA LEU A 155 -8.33 8.42 -12.38
C LEU A 155 -8.34 8.47 -13.92
N PHE A 156 -9.50 8.68 -14.52
CA PHE A 156 -9.65 8.88 -15.95
C PHE A 156 -9.35 10.34 -16.34
N ALA A 157 -8.15 10.56 -16.83
CA ALA A 157 -7.68 11.89 -17.16
C ALA A 157 -8.38 12.47 -18.39
N LYS A 158 -8.84 13.72 -18.29
CA LYS A 158 -9.32 14.54 -19.40
C LYS A 158 -8.13 15.13 -20.12
N ILE A 159 -7.68 14.46 -21.18
CA ILE A 159 -6.47 14.85 -21.91
C ILE A 159 -6.66 16.21 -22.60
N ASN A 160 -5.64 17.07 -22.47
CA ASN A 160 -5.59 18.42 -23.03
C ASN A 160 -6.73 19.35 -22.54
N GLN A 161 -7.24 19.11 -21.33
CA GLN A 161 -8.26 19.93 -20.70
C GLN A 161 -7.83 20.31 -19.27
N PHE A 162 -8.01 21.57 -18.91
CA PHE A 162 -7.87 22.00 -17.53
C PHE A 162 -9.01 21.46 -16.68
N THR A 163 -8.73 20.50 -15.83
CA THR A 163 -9.72 19.78 -15.04
C THR A 163 -9.23 19.64 -13.60
N GLN A 164 -10.14 19.80 -12.65
CA GLN A 164 -9.95 19.47 -11.27
C GLN A 164 -10.43 18.04 -11.04
N TYR A 165 -9.70 17.25 -10.23
CA TYR A 165 -10.03 15.87 -9.96
C TYR A 165 -10.19 15.62 -8.47
N GLU A 166 -11.24 14.89 -8.13
CA GLU A 166 -11.52 14.40 -6.80
C GLU A 166 -11.51 12.87 -6.81
N ILE A 167 -10.76 12.27 -5.88
CA ILE A 167 -10.59 10.83 -5.77
C ILE A 167 -10.97 10.43 -4.35
N CYS A 168 -12.18 9.87 -4.17
CA CYS A 168 -12.72 9.47 -2.89
C CYS A 168 -12.58 7.95 -2.71
N TYR A 169 -11.85 7.52 -1.71
CA TYR A 169 -11.69 6.10 -1.34
C TYR A 169 -12.71 5.69 -0.27
N GLU A 170 -13.27 6.66 0.46
CA GLU A 170 -14.23 6.44 1.56
C GLU A 170 -13.69 5.51 2.68
N ASN A 171 -12.40 5.32 2.71
CA ASN A 171 -11.67 4.61 3.73
C ASN A 171 -10.52 5.50 4.20
N GLU A 172 -10.30 5.55 5.50
CA GLU A 172 -9.22 6.35 6.09
C GLU A 172 -7.86 5.90 5.55
N PHE A 173 -6.97 6.86 5.30
CA PHE A 173 -5.61 6.58 4.87
C PHE A 173 -4.67 6.49 6.06
N HIS A 174 -3.74 5.55 6.00
CA HIS A 174 -2.65 5.47 6.96
C HIS A 174 -1.78 6.72 6.89
N ILE A 175 -1.44 7.27 8.06
CA ILE A 175 -0.53 8.41 8.18
C ILE A 175 0.80 7.91 8.68
N GLY A 176 1.72 7.63 7.77
CA GLY A 176 3.10 7.28 8.10
C GLY A 176 3.86 8.46 8.73
N ALA A 177 4.89 8.15 9.52
CA ALA A 177 5.74 9.18 10.13
C ALA A 177 6.39 10.11 9.10
N ASP A 178 6.79 9.54 7.95
CA ASP A 178 7.46 10.27 6.87
C ASP A 178 6.49 10.78 5.80
N SER A 179 5.18 10.62 5.98
CA SER A 179 4.19 10.85 4.90
C SER A 179 4.38 9.90 3.70
N TYR A 180 4.07 10.35 2.48
CA TYR A 180 4.30 9.60 1.23
C TYR A 180 3.49 8.30 1.11
N ASN A 181 2.28 8.29 1.64
CA ASN A 181 1.36 7.17 1.51
C ASN A 181 0.76 7.09 0.10
N ILE A 182 0.33 8.25 -0.45
CA ILE A 182 -0.35 8.31 -1.75
C ILE A 182 0.69 8.31 -2.86
N LYS A 183 0.48 7.46 -3.87
CA LYS A 183 1.38 7.32 -5.02
C LYS A 183 0.58 7.23 -6.31
N SER A 184 1.00 8.00 -7.31
CA SER A 184 0.43 7.92 -8.66
C SER A 184 1.33 7.17 -9.62
N THR A 185 0.75 6.63 -10.68
CA THR A 185 1.51 6.28 -11.90
C THR A 185 1.90 7.54 -12.66
N GLY A 186 2.87 7.41 -13.56
CA GLY A 186 3.41 8.52 -14.33
C GLY A 186 2.40 9.12 -15.34
N PHE A 187 2.45 10.42 -15.51
CA PHE A 187 1.69 11.18 -16.50
C PHE A 187 2.47 12.42 -16.91
N THR A 188 2.00 13.16 -17.92
CA THR A 188 2.58 14.43 -18.32
C THR A 188 1.57 15.56 -18.16
N VAL A 189 2.04 16.75 -17.84
CA VAL A 189 1.22 17.95 -17.70
C VAL A 189 1.70 19.05 -18.63
N SER A 190 0.80 19.92 -19.03
CA SER A 190 1.14 21.05 -19.89
C SER A 190 2.25 21.91 -19.27
N GLY A 191 3.26 22.24 -20.07
CA GLY A 191 4.41 23.05 -19.65
C GLY A 191 5.56 22.29 -19.00
N ILE A 192 5.44 20.96 -18.81
CA ILE A 192 6.49 20.09 -18.28
C ILE A 192 6.69 18.92 -19.26
N SER A 193 7.91 18.78 -19.78
CA SER A 193 8.26 17.72 -20.74
C SER A 193 8.47 16.36 -20.09
N ASP A 194 8.83 16.36 -18.83
CA ASP A 194 9.19 15.14 -18.10
C ASP A 194 7.92 14.38 -17.62
N THR A 195 8.05 13.08 -17.49
CA THR A 195 7.04 12.28 -16.78
C THR A 195 7.03 12.69 -15.32
N VAL A 196 5.85 13.04 -14.84
CA VAL A 196 5.62 13.48 -13.47
C VAL A 196 4.79 12.47 -12.70
N TYR A 197 4.94 12.54 -11.39
CA TYR A 197 4.23 11.74 -10.38
C TYR A 197 3.74 12.66 -9.29
N PHE A 198 2.75 12.24 -8.54
CA PHE A 198 2.38 12.95 -7.33
C PHE A 198 2.41 12.03 -6.10
N SER A 199 2.66 12.64 -4.95
CA SER A 199 2.58 12.01 -3.65
C SER A 199 2.11 13.03 -2.62
N ASP A 200 1.88 12.60 -1.40
CA ASP A 200 1.39 13.42 -0.31
C ASP A 200 2.48 13.81 0.68
N LYS A 201 2.26 14.93 1.33
CA LYS A 201 3.04 15.36 2.49
C LYS A 201 2.08 15.87 3.56
N ARG A 202 2.11 15.24 4.74
CA ARG A 202 1.26 15.59 5.87
C ARG A 202 1.51 17.04 6.34
N ILE A 203 0.45 17.71 6.76
CA ILE A 203 0.52 18.95 7.55
C ILE A 203 0.55 18.55 9.01
N GLU A 204 1.65 18.85 9.68
CA GLU A 204 1.91 18.40 11.05
C GLU A 204 0.79 18.83 12.01
N GLY A 205 0.38 17.91 12.90
CA GLY A 205 -0.71 18.15 13.85
C GLY A 205 -2.13 18.11 13.26
N THR A 206 -2.28 17.71 11.98
CA THR A 206 -3.60 17.64 11.33
C THR A 206 -3.83 16.30 10.63
N ASP A 207 -5.10 16.01 10.31
CA ASP A 207 -5.50 14.87 9.47
C ASP A 207 -5.50 15.22 7.98
N LYS A 208 -4.77 16.28 7.58
CA LYS A 208 -4.70 16.78 6.20
C LYS A 208 -3.27 16.85 5.71
N GLY A 209 -3.11 16.87 4.40
CA GLY A 209 -1.82 17.03 3.75
C GLY A 209 -1.92 17.75 2.41
N ASN A 210 -0.78 18.11 1.87
CA ASN A 210 -0.64 18.65 0.53
C ASN A 210 -0.21 17.55 -0.42
N ILE A 211 -0.75 17.57 -1.63
CA ILE A 211 -0.25 16.77 -2.74
C ILE A 211 0.80 17.57 -3.48
N PHE A 212 1.98 17.01 -3.62
CA PHE A 212 3.07 17.61 -4.38
C PHE A 212 3.35 16.84 -5.68
N LEU A 213 3.81 17.54 -6.69
CA LEU A 213 4.17 17.02 -7.99
C LEU A 213 5.70 16.92 -8.10
N PHE A 214 6.20 15.80 -8.60
CA PHE A 214 7.63 15.59 -8.78
C PHE A 214 7.94 14.80 -10.05
N SER A 215 9.16 14.94 -10.56
CA SER A 215 9.75 14.08 -11.59
C SER A 215 10.90 13.27 -11.02
N LEU A 216 11.19 12.13 -11.64
CA LEU A 216 12.35 11.32 -11.30
C LEU A 216 13.52 11.73 -12.21
N GLN A 217 14.66 12.00 -11.60
CA GLN A 217 15.91 12.28 -12.32
C GLN A 217 16.57 10.96 -12.78
N ALA A 218 17.62 11.05 -13.58
CA ALA A 218 18.32 9.89 -14.09
C ALA A 218 18.94 8.99 -12.99
N ASP A 219 19.21 9.54 -11.84
CA ASP A 219 19.71 8.86 -10.64
C ASP A 219 18.58 8.33 -9.72
N ASN A 220 17.32 8.37 -10.19
CA ASN A 220 16.10 8.04 -9.46
C ASN A 220 15.80 8.96 -8.25
N THR A 221 16.47 10.09 -8.12
CA THR A 221 16.10 11.09 -7.10
C THR A 221 14.85 11.86 -7.52
N ALA A 222 14.00 12.20 -6.55
CA ALA A 222 12.79 12.96 -6.78
C ALA A 222 13.09 14.46 -6.83
N LYS A 223 12.75 15.11 -7.95
CA LYS A 223 12.78 16.57 -8.10
C LYS A 223 11.37 17.11 -7.93
N VAL A 224 11.12 17.82 -6.84
CA VAL A 224 9.81 18.45 -6.60
C VAL A 224 9.61 19.62 -7.57
N LEU A 225 8.48 19.62 -8.26
CA LEU A 225 8.10 20.64 -9.25
C LEU A 225 7.02 21.58 -8.70
N SER A 226 6.12 21.08 -7.87
CA SER A 226 5.07 21.87 -7.21
C SER A 226 4.74 21.25 -5.86
N ASN A 227 4.63 22.07 -4.81
CA ASN A 227 4.21 21.64 -3.47
C ASN A 227 2.69 21.78 -3.22
N THR A 228 1.97 22.36 -4.19
CA THR A 228 0.55 22.72 -4.06
C THR A 228 -0.28 22.17 -5.21
N PHE A 229 0.07 20.96 -5.68
CA PHE A 229 -0.65 20.31 -6.77
C PHE A 229 -2.06 19.87 -6.36
N GLY A 230 -2.28 19.65 -5.07
CA GLY A 230 -3.57 19.26 -4.51
C GLY A 230 -3.53 19.20 -2.99
N THR A 231 -4.59 18.63 -2.44
CA THR A 231 -4.74 18.39 -0.99
C THR A 231 -5.24 16.98 -0.73
N VAL A 232 -4.99 16.47 0.46
CA VAL A 232 -5.50 15.18 0.94
C VAL A 232 -6.16 15.35 2.31
N ASP A 233 -7.29 14.68 2.51
CA ASP A 233 -7.91 14.48 3.82
C ASP A 233 -7.78 12.98 4.16
N TYR A 234 -6.86 12.66 5.08
CA TYR A 234 -6.54 11.27 5.43
C TYR A 234 -7.70 10.58 6.13
N LYS A 235 -8.44 11.32 6.96
CA LYS A 235 -9.56 10.76 7.72
C LYS A 235 -10.76 10.44 6.84
N LYS A 236 -11.02 11.26 5.84
CA LYS A 236 -12.08 10.99 4.86
C LYS A 236 -11.67 10.01 3.76
N GLY A 237 -10.36 9.85 3.53
CA GLY A 237 -9.85 9.10 2.40
C GLY A 237 -10.11 9.80 1.06
N GLU A 238 -9.90 11.12 1.03
CA GLU A 238 -10.16 11.98 -0.14
C GLU A 238 -8.90 12.65 -0.62
N VAL A 239 -8.68 12.64 -1.92
CA VAL A 239 -7.60 13.36 -2.61
C VAL A 239 -8.22 14.33 -3.59
N LEU A 240 -7.91 15.62 -3.45
CA LEU A 240 -8.32 16.66 -4.36
C LEU A 240 -7.10 17.17 -5.13
N ILE A 241 -7.11 17.03 -6.45
CA ILE A 241 -6.09 17.57 -7.34
C ILE A 241 -6.60 18.89 -7.88
N ASN A 242 -5.79 19.92 -7.75
CA ASN A 242 -6.11 21.25 -8.30
C ASN A 242 -6.21 21.20 -9.83
N THR A 243 -6.76 22.25 -10.41
CA THR A 243 -6.92 22.33 -11.87
C THR A 243 -5.59 22.10 -12.58
N ALA A 244 -5.50 21.01 -13.31
CA ALA A 244 -4.33 20.61 -14.08
C ALA A 244 -4.71 20.21 -15.49
N ASN A 245 -3.82 20.46 -16.44
CA ASN A 245 -3.96 20.01 -17.82
C ASN A 245 -3.04 18.81 -18.05
N ILE A 246 -3.60 17.60 -17.97
CA ILE A 246 -2.89 16.35 -18.25
C ILE A 246 -2.84 16.16 -19.77
N THR A 247 -1.64 15.96 -20.32
CA THR A 247 -1.42 15.82 -21.76
C THR A 247 -1.28 14.37 -22.21
N SER A 248 -0.74 13.50 -21.37
CA SER A 248 -0.70 12.05 -21.59
C SER A 248 -0.56 11.27 -20.27
N THR A 249 -0.77 9.96 -20.34
CA THR A 249 -0.58 9.04 -19.22
C THR A 249 0.31 7.88 -19.63
N VAL A 250 1.11 7.35 -18.70
CA VAL A 250 1.94 6.16 -18.96
C VAL A 250 1.06 4.90 -19.08
N LYS A 251 -0.04 4.85 -18.33
CA LYS A 251 -1.01 3.76 -18.46
C LYS A 251 -1.93 3.99 -19.66
N PRO A 252 -2.41 2.93 -20.32
CA PRO A 252 -3.35 3.05 -21.43
C PRO A 252 -4.70 3.64 -20.99
N ASN A 253 -5.51 4.04 -21.96
CA ASN A 253 -6.87 4.54 -21.75
C ASN A 253 -6.96 5.82 -20.92
N ASN A 254 -5.91 6.64 -20.92
CA ASN A 254 -5.85 7.90 -20.17
C ASN A 254 -6.04 7.70 -18.65
N ILE A 255 -5.54 6.59 -18.12
CA ILE A 255 -5.64 6.25 -16.70
C ILE A 255 -4.38 6.71 -15.96
N VAL A 256 -4.58 7.38 -14.83
CA VAL A 256 -3.59 7.56 -13.77
C VAL A 256 -4.05 6.71 -12.60
N GLU A 257 -3.33 5.63 -12.32
CA GLU A 257 -3.61 4.81 -11.13
C GLU A 257 -3.10 5.53 -9.90
N VAL A 258 -3.94 5.62 -8.88
CA VAL A 258 -3.59 6.23 -7.61
C VAL A 258 -3.73 5.19 -6.51
N GLN A 259 -2.65 4.95 -5.79
CA GLN A 259 -2.58 3.97 -4.72
C GLN A 259 -2.44 4.66 -3.37
N ALA A 260 -3.06 4.09 -2.34
CA ALA A 260 -2.93 4.51 -0.96
C ALA A 260 -3.02 3.30 -0.02
N ILE A 261 -2.32 3.35 1.10
CA ILE A 261 -2.41 2.35 2.17
C ILE A 261 -3.53 2.79 3.11
N PRO A 262 -4.51 1.93 3.40
CA PRO A 262 -5.56 2.25 4.36
C PRO A 262 -5.04 2.28 5.80
N GLU A 263 -5.68 3.02 6.68
CA GLU A 263 -5.37 3.01 8.12
C GLU A 263 -5.73 1.66 8.75
N SER A 264 -6.89 1.15 8.42
CA SER A 264 -7.28 -0.23 8.74
C SER A 264 -6.90 -1.14 7.58
N ASN A 265 -6.31 -2.29 7.87
CA ASN A 265 -6.09 -3.31 6.84
C ASN A 265 -7.39 -3.90 6.28
N ASP A 266 -8.53 -3.70 6.96
CA ASP A 266 -9.86 -3.98 6.42
C ASP A 266 -10.30 -2.82 5.53
N VAL A 267 -10.85 -3.12 4.34
CA VAL A 267 -11.35 -2.13 3.38
C VAL A 267 -12.84 -2.36 3.14
N LEU A 268 -13.61 -1.27 3.17
CA LEU A 268 -15.05 -1.29 2.98
C LEU A 268 -15.41 -0.67 1.63
N GLY A 269 -16.17 -1.40 0.81
CA GLY A 269 -16.88 -0.83 -0.32
C GLY A 269 -18.18 -0.21 0.17
N ARG A 270 -18.36 1.10 0.01
CA ARG A 270 -19.62 1.76 0.34
C ARG A 270 -20.60 1.67 -0.82
N LYS A 271 -21.80 2.23 -0.65
CA LYS A 271 -22.94 2.07 -1.58
C LYS A 271 -22.63 2.36 -3.04
N GLU A 272 -21.82 3.39 -3.32
CA GLU A 272 -21.50 3.78 -4.69
C GLU A 272 -20.15 3.22 -5.21
N LEU A 273 -19.39 2.58 -4.34
CA LEU A 273 -18.10 1.97 -4.69
C LEU A 273 -18.25 0.46 -4.85
N TYR A 274 -17.92 -0.03 -6.04
CA TYR A 274 -17.77 -1.47 -6.25
C TYR A 274 -16.38 -1.89 -5.77
N LEU A 275 -16.35 -2.65 -4.66
CA LEU A 275 -15.11 -3.21 -4.15
C LEU A 275 -14.67 -4.36 -5.05
N GLN A 276 -13.43 -4.36 -5.46
CA GLN A 276 -12.82 -5.45 -6.23
C GLN A 276 -11.46 -5.82 -5.67
N PHE A 277 -11.32 -7.04 -5.18
CA PHE A 277 -10.01 -7.59 -4.83
C PHE A 277 -9.29 -8.01 -6.10
N SER A 278 -8.23 -7.30 -6.44
CA SER A 278 -7.46 -7.52 -7.67
C SER A 278 -6.25 -8.43 -7.39
N VAL A 279 -6.48 -9.74 -7.40
CA VAL A 279 -5.41 -10.73 -7.19
C VAL A 279 -4.37 -10.64 -8.32
N ALA A 280 -4.79 -10.33 -9.55
CA ALA A 280 -3.89 -10.19 -10.70
C ALA A 280 -2.88 -9.04 -10.57
N ASN A 281 -3.23 -7.98 -9.83
CA ASN A 281 -2.34 -6.82 -9.56
C ASN A 281 -1.71 -6.88 -8.16
N SER A 282 -1.91 -8.00 -7.46
CA SER A 282 -1.28 -8.28 -6.17
C SER A 282 0.05 -9.01 -6.38
N ASN A 283 0.99 -8.80 -5.46
CA ASN A 283 2.31 -9.40 -5.53
C ASN A 283 2.48 -10.45 -4.43
N PHE A 284 3.03 -11.60 -4.80
CA PHE A 284 3.30 -12.70 -3.89
C PHE A 284 4.77 -13.08 -3.99
N PHE A 285 5.48 -12.99 -2.87
CA PHE A 285 6.91 -13.28 -2.76
C PHE A 285 7.09 -14.49 -1.85
N MET A 286 7.48 -15.61 -2.45
CA MET A 286 7.80 -16.81 -1.68
C MET A 286 9.19 -16.66 -1.05
N ARG A 287 9.28 -16.85 0.26
CA ARG A 287 10.51 -16.74 1.02
C ARG A 287 10.72 -17.96 1.90
N GLU A 288 11.92 -18.51 1.87
CA GLU A 288 12.29 -19.57 2.79
C GLU A 288 12.30 -19.03 4.23
N ASP A 289 11.58 -19.72 5.10
CA ASP A 289 11.70 -19.52 6.53
C ASP A 289 12.97 -20.24 7.01
N SER A 290 14.04 -19.48 7.14
CA SER A 290 15.34 -20.00 7.48
C SER A 290 15.41 -20.59 8.89
N ILE A 291 14.49 -20.23 9.79
CA ILE A 291 14.36 -20.82 11.14
C ILE A 291 13.67 -22.17 11.05
N ALA A 292 12.50 -22.21 10.42
CA ALA A 292 11.72 -23.43 10.27
C ALA A 292 12.43 -24.48 9.39
N SER A 293 13.15 -24.05 8.37
CA SER A 293 13.96 -24.90 7.49
C SER A 293 15.25 -25.41 8.13
N GLY A 294 15.61 -24.89 9.29
CA GLY A 294 16.87 -25.23 9.95
C GLY A 294 18.13 -24.63 9.33
N ALA A 295 17.99 -23.81 8.28
CA ALA A 295 19.13 -23.15 7.63
C ALA A 295 19.88 -22.21 8.57
N ASN A 296 19.22 -21.67 9.55
CA ASN A 296 19.84 -20.84 10.59
C ASN A 296 20.53 -21.62 11.70
N THR A 297 20.34 -22.94 11.81
CA THR A 297 21.00 -23.78 12.80
C THR A 297 22.44 -24.12 12.37
N SER A 298 22.80 -23.94 11.13
CA SER A 298 24.14 -24.20 10.60
C SER A 298 25.14 -23.07 10.82
N GLY A 299 24.92 -22.23 11.76
CA GLY A 299 25.95 -21.59 12.53
C GLY A 299 26.39 -20.20 12.14
N THR A 300 26.28 -19.71 10.95
CA THR A 300 26.83 -18.37 10.64
C THR A 300 25.95 -17.22 11.14
N ARG A 301 24.67 -17.44 11.28
CA ARG A 301 23.73 -16.40 11.74
C ARG A 301 23.53 -16.39 13.25
N PHE A 302 23.77 -17.52 13.89
CA PHE A 302 23.77 -17.63 15.35
C PHE A 302 25.16 -17.69 15.96
N ASN A 303 26.16 -17.29 15.27
CA ASN A 303 27.43 -16.88 15.87
C ASN A 303 27.27 -15.74 16.89
N ILE A 304 26.06 -15.27 17.01
CA ILE A 304 25.58 -14.54 18.15
C ILE A 304 25.95 -15.22 19.49
N GLN A 305 25.98 -16.54 19.52
CA GLN A 305 26.42 -17.27 20.72
C GLN A 305 27.87 -16.99 21.09
N SER A 306 28.74 -16.78 20.11
CA SER A 306 30.12 -16.37 20.38
C SER A 306 30.23 -14.95 20.91
N SER A 307 29.19 -14.12 20.73
CA SER A 307 29.13 -12.76 21.27
C SER A 307 28.71 -12.71 22.72
N TYR A 308 28.34 -13.84 23.31
CA TYR A 308 28.08 -13.98 24.74
C TYR A 308 29.31 -14.35 25.56
N SER A 309 30.51 -14.24 25.00
CA SER A 309 31.72 -14.34 25.80
C SER A 309 31.62 -13.31 26.94
N ASN A 310 31.72 -13.69 28.16
CA ASN A 310 31.56 -12.87 29.38
C ASN A 310 30.12 -12.63 29.86
N GLY A 311 29.13 -13.38 29.39
CA GLY A 311 27.75 -13.27 29.88
C GLY A 311 27.00 -12.01 29.48
N THR A 312 27.53 -11.20 28.57
CA THR A 312 26.88 -9.98 28.07
C THR A 312 26.00 -10.31 26.88
N LYS A 313 24.70 -10.06 27.00
CA LYS A 313 23.74 -10.28 25.91
C LYS A 313 23.88 -9.20 24.86
N VAL A 314 24.27 -9.56 23.64
CA VAL A 314 24.31 -8.67 22.48
C VAL A 314 23.06 -8.89 21.64
N ARG A 315 22.39 -7.84 21.21
CA ARG A 315 21.25 -7.94 20.31
C ARG A 315 21.67 -8.43 18.93
N GLY A 316 20.94 -9.39 18.37
CA GLY A 316 21.30 -10.09 17.14
C GLY A 316 21.30 -9.26 15.87
N ASP A 317 20.59 -8.15 15.87
CA ASP A 317 20.48 -7.21 14.74
C ASP A 317 21.73 -6.33 14.53
N ILE A 318 22.71 -6.42 15.45
CA ILE A 318 23.88 -5.53 15.47
C ILE A 318 25.14 -6.22 14.99
N ILE A 319 25.13 -7.52 14.77
CA ILE A 319 26.36 -8.25 14.48
C ILE A 319 26.59 -8.37 12.98
N THR A 320 27.24 -7.38 12.45
CA THR A 320 28.19 -7.63 11.37
C THR A 320 29.49 -8.10 11.98
N SER A 321 29.56 -9.37 12.35
CA SER A 321 30.89 -9.96 12.60
C SER A 321 31.57 -10.09 11.24
N THR A 322 32.34 -9.12 10.89
CA THR A 322 33.36 -9.28 9.88
C THR A 322 34.42 -10.21 10.46
N SER A 323 34.14 -11.50 10.50
CA SER A 323 35.14 -12.54 10.84
C SER A 323 36.18 -12.70 9.73
N SER A 324 36.19 -11.85 8.73
CA SER A 324 37.18 -11.75 7.68
C SER A 324 37.71 -10.32 7.58
N GLY A 325 38.43 -9.91 8.57
CA GLY A 325 39.65 -9.17 8.41
C GLY A 325 39.65 -7.80 7.76
N THR A 326 38.57 -7.02 7.76
CA THR A 326 38.74 -5.60 7.42
C THR A 326 39.14 -4.84 8.69
N LEU A 327 40.35 -4.32 8.69
CA LEU A 327 40.88 -3.50 9.78
C LEU A 327 40.02 -2.22 9.92
N VAL A 328 39.35 -2.06 11.05
CA VAL A 328 38.55 -0.88 11.38
C VAL A 328 39.40 0.25 11.93
N GLY A 329 40.47 -0.09 12.62
CA GLY A 329 41.40 0.81 13.26
C GLY A 329 42.19 0.13 14.36
N TYR A 330 42.71 0.91 15.32
CA TYR A 330 43.54 0.44 16.41
C TYR A 330 43.01 0.87 17.76
N VAL A 331 43.03 -0.04 18.74
CA VAL A 331 42.64 0.20 20.11
C VAL A 331 43.77 -0.24 21.03
N ASN A 332 44.26 0.69 21.84
CA ASN A 332 45.36 0.43 22.77
C ASN A 332 46.56 -0.27 22.14
N GLY A 333 46.93 0.14 20.93
CA GLY A 333 48.08 -0.43 20.21
C GLY A 333 47.79 -1.78 19.53
N GLN A 334 46.56 -2.28 19.54
CA GLN A 334 46.21 -3.53 18.87
C GLN A 334 45.23 -3.27 17.70
N PRO A 335 45.40 -3.99 16.58
CA PRO A 335 44.49 -3.85 15.46
C PRO A 335 43.06 -4.33 15.87
N TYR A 336 42.06 -3.55 15.52
CA TYR A 336 40.66 -3.81 15.84
C TYR A 336 39.86 -4.13 14.57
N TYR A 337 39.15 -5.26 14.61
CA TYR A 337 38.33 -5.78 13.51
C TYR A 337 36.85 -5.92 13.86
N GLY A 338 36.43 -5.43 15.04
CA GLY A 338 35.10 -5.59 15.57
C GLY A 338 34.12 -4.50 15.10
N ALA A 339 32.87 -4.63 15.56
CA ALA A 339 31.86 -3.63 15.32
C ALA A 339 32.18 -2.31 16.02
N PHE A 340 31.79 -1.19 15.41
CA PHE A 340 32.02 0.15 15.96
C PHE A 340 30.79 1.05 15.76
N HIS A 341 30.74 2.12 16.52
CA HIS A 341 29.78 3.21 16.33
C HIS A 341 30.49 4.57 16.44
N PHE A 342 29.80 5.61 16.00
CA PHE A 342 30.26 6.98 16.19
C PHE A 342 29.63 7.56 17.44
N HIS A 343 30.47 8.13 18.33
CA HIS A 343 29.95 8.78 19.54
C HIS A 343 29.14 10.03 19.18
N PRO A 344 27.86 10.14 19.66
CA PRO A 344 26.94 11.19 19.22
C PRO A 344 27.49 12.62 19.38
N ASN A 345 28.19 12.89 20.48
CA ASN A 345 28.66 14.24 20.83
C ASN A 345 30.07 14.56 20.32
N THR A 346 30.90 13.56 20.01
CA THR A 346 32.31 13.79 19.65
C THR A 346 32.65 13.33 18.23
N GLY A 347 31.77 12.57 17.58
CA GLY A 347 31.99 12.00 16.26
C GLY A 347 33.14 10.99 16.18
N LYS A 348 33.72 10.56 17.32
CA LYS A 348 34.81 9.59 17.32
C LYS A 348 34.30 8.18 17.13
N LYS A 349 35.06 7.33 16.43
CA LYS A 349 34.80 5.90 16.35
C LYS A 349 35.08 5.27 17.71
N MET A 350 34.18 4.43 18.20
CA MET A 350 34.30 3.76 19.49
C MET A 350 33.93 2.27 19.35
N VAL A 351 34.53 1.46 20.20
CA VAL A 351 34.33 0.01 20.23
C VAL A 351 32.87 -0.32 20.56
N GLY A 352 32.31 -1.31 19.85
CA GLY A 352 30.93 -1.75 20.01
C GLY A 352 29.97 -1.15 19.01
N ALA A 353 28.96 -1.90 18.61
CA ALA A 353 28.01 -1.53 17.56
C ALA A 353 27.02 -0.44 17.97
N VAL A 354 26.81 -0.25 19.28
CA VAL A 354 25.85 0.73 19.84
C VAL A 354 26.50 1.55 20.92
N HIS A 355 26.14 2.83 20.98
CA HIS A 355 26.56 3.69 22.07
C HIS A 355 25.87 3.27 23.39
N VAL A 356 26.67 3.06 24.43
CA VAL A 356 26.24 2.72 25.78
C VAL A 356 26.78 3.75 26.76
N SER A 357 26.09 3.95 27.89
CA SER A 357 26.49 4.92 28.89
C SER A 357 27.75 4.54 29.68
N THR A 358 28.20 3.28 29.57
CA THR A 358 29.46 2.84 30.16
C THR A 358 30.67 3.26 29.33
N PRO A 359 31.81 3.62 29.96
CA PRO A 359 33.03 3.97 29.24
C PRO A 359 33.48 2.83 28.33
N HIS A 360 33.80 3.14 27.07
CA HIS A 360 34.34 2.22 26.09
C HIS A 360 35.42 2.87 25.26
N ASP A 361 36.31 2.04 24.68
CA ASP A 361 37.53 2.52 24.07
C ASP A 361 37.29 3.23 22.73
N VAL A 362 38.14 4.22 22.47
CA VAL A 362 38.18 4.92 21.18
C VAL A 362 39.00 4.12 20.18
N ILE A 363 38.51 4.02 18.95
CA ILE A 363 39.20 3.42 17.83
C ILE A 363 39.92 4.53 17.06
N TYR A 364 41.21 4.37 16.85
CA TYR A 364 42.09 5.29 16.11
C TYR A 364 42.37 4.75 14.72
N ASP A 365 42.51 5.61 13.74
CA ASP A 365 42.78 5.20 12.36
C ASP A 365 44.21 4.69 12.17
N THR A 366 45.18 5.10 13.04
CA THR A 366 46.56 4.68 12.98
C THR A 366 47.03 4.06 14.31
N LEU A 367 48.02 3.16 14.22
CA LEU A 367 48.67 2.53 15.37
C LEU A 367 49.29 3.58 16.32
N GLU A 368 49.97 4.58 15.76
CA GLU A 368 50.66 5.63 16.51
C GLU A 368 49.68 6.45 17.35
N GLN A 369 48.52 6.81 16.78
CA GLN A 369 47.47 7.51 17.48
C GLN A 369 46.90 6.69 18.65
N SER A 370 46.78 5.37 18.47
CA SER A 370 46.25 4.49 19.51
C SER A 370 47.24 4.28 20.68
N LEU A 371 48.53 4.39 20.45
CA LEU A 371 49.57 4.32 21.47
C LEU A 371 49.76 5.63 22.22
N GLY A 372 49.46 6.77 21.62
CA GLY A 372 49.52 8.09 22.22
C GLY A 372 48.21 8.55 22.89
N GLY A 373 47.15 7.80 22.73
CA GLY A 373 45.83 8.09 23.26
C GLY A 373 45.75 7.82 24.76
N THR A 374 46.13 8.81 25.58
CA THR A 374 45.80 8.78 26.99
C THR A 374 44.28 8.77 27.16
N PHE A 375 43.75 7.87 27.98
CA PHE A 375 42.36 7.87 28.42
C PHE A 375 41.99 9.26 28.92
N SER A 376 41.13 9.96 28.21
CA SER A 376 40.62 11.21 28.67
C SER A 376 39.81 10.97 29.92
N SER A 377 40.28 11.47 31.05
CA SER A 377 39.65 11.35 32.40
C SER A 377 38.24 11.95 32.45
N LYS A 378 37.78 12.59 31.38
CA LYS A 378 36.43 13.12 31.23
C LYS A 378 35.33 12.07 31.11
N TRP A 379 35.64 10.81 30.87
CA TRP A 379 34.67 9.74 30.69
C TRP A 379 34.53 8.80 31.85
N ARG A 380 35.12 9.14 33.00
CA ARG A 380 35.01 8.36 34.28
C ARG A 380 33.98 8.95 35.25
N ARG A 381 32.90 9.57 34.76
CA ARG A 381 31.78 9.98 35.63
C ARG A 381 30.44 9.55 35.01
#